data_84eecdc2a1e76edf5664bb0d5d1421f3
#
_entry.id   84eecdc2a1e76edf5664bb0d5d1421f3
#
_cell.length_a   1.000
_cell.length_b   1.000
_cell.length_c   1.000
_cell.angle_alpha   90.00
_cell.angle_beta   90.00
_cell.angle_gamma   90.00
#
_symmetry.space_group_name_H-M   'P 1'
#
loop_
_entity.id
_entity.type
_entity.pdbx_description
1 polymer ?
#
loop_
_entity_poly.entity_id
_entity_poly.type
_entity_poly.pdbx_seq_one_letter_code
_entity_poly.pdbx_strand_id
1 'polypeptide(L)'
;MALSDNSSNKNGGDDNREDIICDYERRKRYTVIGIVFTILGALAITYFVMTLYGPFQFYVPLFDNEYDGEEFDGYLGRNIVLVCCSWGEELADGELTYSIGENTIKQDGNGVGKMVDSGSVKAINKAIQEWDSKVERLTFTETSERRDADIEFYFREGRTERAGVTKNYYDYNGFITKSYVMISDGAFGFGFSDSQIEQISKHEIGHALGLGHANFDSLMAAQVNRGSGTVSDCEINAVYRANEWWFERPTDTRILYIRHPTTEHVECK
;
A
#
# COMPACT_ATOMS: atom_id res chain seq x y z
N MET A 1 34.18 -40.56 -93.91
CA MET A 1 32.96 -39.76 -94.26
C MET A 1 31.88 -40.11 -93.25
N ALA A 2 31.61 -39.23 -92.35
CA ALA A 2 30.35 -39.11 -91.61
C ALA A 2 30.48 -37.94 -90.62
N LEU A 3 29.62 -37.00 -90.79
CA LEU A 3 29.54 -35.72 -90.06
C LEU A 3 28.99 -35.92 -88.65
N SER A 4 29.57 -35.26 -87.71
CA SER A 4 29.12 -35.13 -86.33
C SER A 4 28.17 -33.95 -86.17
N ASP A 5 26.96 -34.21 -85.68
CA ASP A 5 26.07 -33.14 -85.21
C ASP A 5 26.28 -32.84 -83.75
N ASN A 6 26.53 -31.61 -83.50
CA ASN A 6 26.77 -31.02 -82.20
C ASN A 6 25.49 -30.26 -81.78
N SER A 7 24.62 -30.85 -80.99
CA SER A 7 23.45 -30.18 -80.43
C SER A 7 23.78 -29.64 -79.04
N SER A 8 23.95 -28.34 -78.98
CA SER A 8 24.14 -27.55 -77.79
C SER A 8 22.88 -27.55 -76.90
N ASN A 9 22.94 -28.14 -75.75
CA ASN A 9 21.91 -28.03 -74.69
C ASN A 9 22.20 -26.81 -73.84
N LYS A 10 21.52 -25.69 -74.11
CA LYS A 10 21.43 -24.50 -73.26
C LYS A 10 19.99 -24.43 -72.76
N ASN A 11 19.70 -24.89 -71.55
CA ASN A 11 18.57 -24.47 -70.76
C ASN A 11 18.68 -25.12 -69.35
N GLY A 12 19.49 -24.56 -68.48
CA GLY A 12 19.64 -25.06 -67.12
C GLY A 12 19.87 -23.98 -66.07
N GLY A 13 19.63 -22.71 -66.45
CA GLY A 13 20.02 -21.58 -65.58
C GLY A 13 18.91 -20.77 -64.90
N ASP A 14 17.68 -20.88 -65.40
CA ASP A 14 16.59 -20.00 -64.91
C ASP A 14 15.73 -20.64 -63.77
N ASP A 15 15.59 -21.98 -63.76
CA ASP A 15 14.77 -22.67 -62.76
C ASP A 15 15.28 -22.51 -61.33
N ASN A 16 16.60 -22.48 -61.13
CA ASN A 16 17.20 -22.34 -59.78
C ASN A 16 17.04 -20.93 -59.18
N ARG A 17 16.78 -19.92 -59.99
CA ARG A 17 16.66 -18.55 -59.53
C ARG A 17 15.27 -18.21 -59.01
N GLU A 18 14.24 -18.78 -59.62
CA GLU A 18 12.86 -18.63 -59.21
C GLU A 18 12.61 -19.39 -57.86
N ASP A 19 13.18 -20.57 -57.69
CA ASP A 19 13.08 -21.34 -56.46
C ASP A 19 13.73 -20.65 -55.27
N ILE A 20 14.89 -20.01 -55.49
CA ILE A 20 15.59 -19.24 -54.42
C ILE A 20 14.80 -18.03 -54.01
N ILE A 21 14.18 -17.30 -54.96
CA ILE A 21 13.37 -16.10 -54.66
C ILE A 21 12.08 -16.50 -53.94
N CYS A 22 11.42 -17.57 -54.35
CA CYS A 22 10.24 -18.11 -53.67
C CYS A 22 10.53 -18.57 -52.23
N ASP A 23 11.67 -19.19 -51.99
CA ASP A 23 12.06 -19.64 -50.65
C ASP A 23 12.43 -18.46 -49.74
N TYR A 24 13.08 -17.44 -50.29
CA TYR A 24 13.38 -16.18 -49.57
C TYR A 24 12.11 -15.41 -49.18
N GLU A 25 11.15 -15.23 -50.08
CA GLU A 25 9.86 -14.60 -49.81
C GLU A 25 9.03 -15.39 -48.81
N ARG A 26 9.06 -16.72 -48.89
CA ARG A 26 8.40 -17.61 -47.95
C ARG A 26 9.00 -17.46 -46.54
N ARG A 27 10.33 -17.48 -46.38
CA ARG A 27 11.02 -17.28 -45.10
C ARG A 27 10.72 -15.92 -44.54
N LYS A 28 10.74 -14.84 -45.33
CA LYS A 28 10.40 -13.48 -44.91
C LYS A 28 8.99 -13.39 -44.36
N ARG A 29 8.01 -14.06 -45.03
CA ARG A 29 6.62 -14.13 -44.54
C ARG A 29 6.52 -14.86 -43.20
N TYR A 30 7.19 -15.97 -43.02
CA TYR A 30 7.18 -16.69 -41.74
C TYR A 30 7.86 -15.89 -40.62
N THR A 31 8.94 -15.16 -40.92
CA THR A 31 9.59 -14.29 -39.94
C THR A 31 8.66 -13.15 -39.50
N VAL A 32 7.99 -12.48 -40.45
CA VAL A 32 7.03 -11.41 -40.13
C VAL A 32 5.85 -11.95 -39.33
N ILE A 33 5.29 -13.09 -39.73
CA ILE A 33 4.19 -13.75 -38.99
C ILE A 33 4.66 -14.10 -37.56
N GLY A 34 5.85 -14.68 -37.39
CA GLY A 34 6.42 -15.00 -36.09
C GLY A 34 6.54 -13.76 -35.18
N ILE A 35 7.06 -12.65 -35.73
CA ILE A 35 7.17 -11.39 -34.98
C ILE A 35 5.80 -10.86 -34.57
N VAL A 36 4.81 -10.89 -35.48
CA VAL A 36 3.45 -10.43 -35.17
C VAL A 36 2.82 -11.28 -34.06
N PHE A 37 2.95 -12.61 -34.12
CA PHE A 37 2.43 -13.48 -33.05
C PHE A 37 3.14 -13.26 -31.72
N THR A 38 4.45 -12.98 -31.73
CA THR A 38 5.20 -12.68 -30.50
C THR A 38 4.72 -11.37 -29.86
N ILE A 39 4.51 -10.33 -30.68
CA ILE A 39 4.00 -9.02 -30.20
C ILE A 39 2.57 -9.17 -29.69
N LEU A 40 1.68 -9.86 -30.40
CA LEU A 40 0.31 -10.09 -29.96
C LEU A 40 0.26 -10.92 -28.69
N GLY A 41 1.12 -11.93 -28.55
CA GLY A 41 1.24 -12.73 -27.34
C GLY A 41 1.71 -11.89 -26.15
N ALA A 42 2.72 -11.03 -26.34
CA ALA A 42 3.19 -10.11 -25.31
C ALA A 42 2.10 -9.11 -24.89
N LEU A 43 1.37 -8.54 -25.84
CA LEU A 43 0.26 -7.62 -25.56
C LEU A 43 -0.88 -8.33 -24.82
N ALA A 44 -1.22 -9.57 -25.21
CA ALA A 44 -2.25 -10.36 -24.53
C ALA A 44 -1.84 -10.69 -23.08
N ILE A 45 -0.57 -11.06 -22.85
CA ILE A 45 -0.05 -11.30 -21.49
C ILE A 45 -0.09 -10.03 -20.67
N THR A 46 0.34 -8.89 -21.25
CA THR A 46 0.30 -7.59 -20.56
C THR A 46 -1.13 -7.19 -20.22
N TYR A 47 -2.06 -7.34 -21.17
CA TYR A 47 -3.49 -7.09 -20.93
C TYR A 47 -4.07 -8.02 -19.85
N PHE A 48 -3.75 -9.31 -19.90
CA PHE A 48 -4.19 -10.31 -18.91
C PHE A 48 -3.64 -10.00 -17.52
N VAL A 49 -2.36 -9.62 -17.42
CA VAL A 49 -1.76 -9.21 -16.16
C VAL A 49 -2.42 -7.92 -15.65
N MET A 50 -2.66 -6.93 -16.51
CA MET A 50 -3.38 -5.71 -16.14
C MET A 50 -4.82 -5.95 -15.70
N THR A 51 -5.54 -6.92 -16.30
CA THR A 51 -6.91 -7.26 -15.90
C THR A 51 -6.98 -8.04 -14.60
N LEU A 52 -5.99 -8.89 -14.31
CA LEU A 52 -5.94 -9.67 -13.07
C LEU A 52 -5.42 -8.89 -11.86
N TYR A 53 -4.49 -7.97 -12.10
CA TYR A 53 -3.78 -7.26 -11.02
C TYR A 53 -4.09 -5.75 -10.98
N GLY A 54 -4.97 -5.26 -11.88
CA GLY A 54 -5.25 -3.84 -12.05
C GLY A 54 -4.06 -3.07 -12.69
N PRO A 55 -4.17 -1.76 -12.87
CA PRO A 55 -3.03 -0.95 -13.24
C PRO A 55 -1.95 -1.16 -12.18
N PHE A 56 -0.76 -1.59 -12.61
CA PHE A 56 0.41 -1.70 -11.72
C PHE A 56 0.67 -0.31 -11.13
N GLN A 57 0.07 -0.03 -10.01
CA GLN A 57 0.63 0.94 -9.09
C GLN A 57 1.91 0.28 -8.58
N PHE A 58 3.05 0.83 -8.96
CA PHE A 58 4.32 0.47 -8.34
C PHE A 58 4.23 0.93 -6.89
N TYR A 59 3.69 0.08 -6.02
CA TYR A 59 3.81 0.27 -4.59
C TYR A 59 5.28 0.04 -4.24
N VAL A 60 6.01 1.11 -4.15
CA VAL A 60 7.29 1.07 -3.47
C VAL A 60 6.94 1.13 -1.98
N PRO A 61 7.17 0.08 -1.20
CA PRO A 61 7.09 0.18 0.25
C PRO A 61 8.25 1.10 0.68
N LEU A 62 7.96 2.40 0.82
CA LEU A 62 9.01 3.38 1.09
C LEU A 62 9.44 3.36 2.56
N PHE A 63 8.64 2.83 3.47
CA PHE A 63 9.06 2.67 4.87
C PHE A 63 8.29 1.51 5.50
N ASP A 64 9.04 0.54 6.03
CA ASP A 64 8.60 -0.16 7.23
C ASP A 64 8.69 0.91 8.32
N ASN A 65 7.59 1.27 8.98
CA ASN A 65 7.59 2.23 10.09
C ASN A 65 8.26 1.63 11.34
N GLU A 66 9.38 0.96 11.14
CA GLU A 66 10.26 0.49 12.20
C GLU A 66 11.19 1.64 12.58
N TYR A 67 10.63 2.64 13.27
CA TYR A 67 11.41 3.69 13.88
C TYR A 67 12.12 3.15 15.11
N ASP A 68 13.42 2.88 15.01
CA ASP A 68 14.26 2.64 16.17
C ASP A 68 14.63 3.99 16.82
N GLY A 69 14.93 3.94 18.11
CA GLY A 69 15.03 5.09 19.00
C GLY A 69 16.10 6.15 18.70
N GLU A 70 16.83 6.06 17.58
CA GLU A 70 17.82 7.07 17.15
C GLU A 70 17.18 8.37 16.62
N GLU A 71 15.90 8.35 16.29
CA GLU A 71 15.22 9.47 15.64
C GLU A 71 14.95 10.67 16.57
N PHE A 72 15.07 10.47 17.87
CA PHE A 72 14.78 11.50 18.89
C PHE A 72 16.00 12.26 19.41
N ASP A 73 17.21 11.94 18.97
CA ASP A 73 18.44 12.54 19.49
C ASP A 73 18.51 14.09 19.38
N GLY A 74 17.81 14.66 18.40
CA GLY A 74 17.70 16.13 18.24
C GLY A 74 16.69 16.83 19.15
N TYR A 75 15.90 16.09 19.95
CA TYR A 75 14.73 16.62 20.68
C TYR A 75 14.84 16.47 22.20
N LEU A 76 16.04 16.43 22.72
CA LEU A 76 16.30 16.27 24.16
C LEU A 76 15.55 17.32 24.99
N GLY A 77 14.72 16.85 25.92
CA GLY A 77 13.95 17.68 26.87
C GLY A 77 12.67 18.30 26.30
N ARG A 78 12.26 17.92 25.07
CA ARG A 78 10.98 18.32 24.50
C ARG A 78 10.11 17.08 24.30
N ASN A 79 8.82 17.20 24.59
CA ASN A 79 7.83 16.18 24.26
C ASN A 79 7.38 16.39 22.82
N ILE A 80 7.59 15.41 21.97
CA ILE A 80 7.20 15.48 20.56
C ILE A 80 6.45 14.24 20.10
N VAL A 81 5.56 14.44 19.13
CA VAL A 81 5.01 13.40 18.27
C VAL A 81 5.54 13.62 16.86
N LEU A 82 6.10 12.59 16.25
CA LEU A 82 6.56 12.63 14.88
C LEU A 82 5.37 12.61 13.91
N VAL A 83 5.55 13.28 12.78
CA VAL A 83 4.62 13.24 11.65
C VAL A 83 5.38 12.67 10.45
N CYS A 84 4.93 11.54 9.93
CA CYS A 84 5.63 10.86 8.84
C CYS A 84 5.01 11.13 7.47
N CYS A 85 3.71 11.24 7.42
CA CYS A 85 3.00 11.01 6.18
C CYS A 85 1.69 11.81 6.15
N SER A 86 1.08 11.90 4.95
CA SER A 86 -0.20 12.58 4.75
C SER A 86 -1.08 11.76 3.82
N TRP A 87 -2.38 11.77 4.03
CA TRP A 87 -3.34 11.23 3.08
C TRP A 87 -3.41 12.06 1.79
N GLY A 88 -3.74 11.41 0.68
CA GLY A 88 -3.98 11.99 -0.62
C GLY A 88 -5.43 12.34 -0.91
N GLU A 89 -5.87 12.06 -2.14
CA GLU A 89 -7.22 12.37 -2.62
C GLU A 89 -8.32 11.62 -1.84
N GLU A 90 -8.00 10.50 -1.23
CA GLU A 90 -8.91 9.68 -0.42
C GLU A 90 -9.50 10.47 0.76
N LEU A 91 -8.75 11.44 1.28
CA LEU A 91 -9.22 12.33 2.35
C LEU A 91 -9.92 13.60 1.82
N ALA A 92 -10.08 13.78 0.52
CA ALA A 92 -10.54 15.05 -0.05
C ALA A 92 -11.95 15.46 0.36
N ASP A 93 -12.83 14.53 0.67
CA ASP A 93 -14.20 14.76 1.17
C ASP A 93 -14.30 14.81 2.70
N GLY A 94 -13.21 14.46 3.41
CA GLY A 94 -13.16 14.42 4.87
C GLY A 94 -13.62 13.10 5.46
N GLU A 95 -13.74 12.09 4.63
CA GLU A 95 -14.17 10.76 5.03
C GLU A 95 -13.05 9.74 4.72
N LEU A 96 -12.79 8.84 5.65
CA LEU A 96 -11.98 7.65 5.42
C LEU A 96 -12.84 6.42 5.66
N THR A 97 -12.93 5.59 4.65
CA THR A 97 -13.66 4.33 4.77
C THR A 97 -12.80 3.27 5.45
N TYR A 98 -13.42 2.41 6.27
CA TYR A 98 -12.71 1.31 6.89
C TYR A 98 -13.46 -0.01 6.79
N SER A 99 -12.71 -1.10 6.87
CA SER A 99 -13.26 -2.44 6.99
C SER A 99 -12.52 -3.26 8.05
N ILE A 100 -13.23 -4.16 8.73
CA ILE A 100 -12.65 -5.07 9.72
C ILE A 100 -12.75 -6.50 9.18
N GLY A 101 -11.61 -7.20 9.13
CA GLY A 101 -11.57 -8.59 8.67
C GLY A 101 -12.31 -9.53 9.63
N GLU A 102 -13.19 -10.37 9.09
CA GLU A 102 -13.99 -11.33 9.87
C GLU A 102 -13.17 -12.48 10.45
N ASN A 103 -12.01 -12.76 9.85
CA ASN A 103 -11.16 -13.88 10.25
C ASN A 103 -9.75 -13.41 10.54
N THR A 104 -9.09 -14.09 11.48
CA THR A 104 -7.67 -13.87 11.75
C THR A 104 -6.82 -14.39 10.59
N ILE A 105 -5.62 -13.84 10.45
CA ILE A 105 -4.56 -14.38 9.58
C ILE A 105 -3.64 -15.23 10.43
N LYS A 106 -3.29 -16.43 9.97
CA LYS A 106 -2.33 -17.29 10.68
C LYS A 106 -0.95 -16.66 10.79
N GLN A 107 -0.21 -17.00 11.83
CA GLN A 107 1.09 -16.44 12.13
C GLN A 107 2.11 -16.57 10.99
N ASP A 108 2.05 -17.66 10.23
CA ASP A 108 2.90 -17.90 9.05
C ASP A 108 2.48 -17.12 7.80
N GLY A 109 1.38 -16.35 7.88
CA GLY A 109 0.78 -15.64 6.75
C GLY A 109 0.06 -16.52 5.75
N ASN A 110 0.07 -17.84 5.95
CA ASN A 110 -0.50 -18.83 5.02
C ASN A 110 -1.90 -19.28 5.46
N GLY A 111 -2.90 -18.50 5.06
CA GLY A 111 -4.29 -18.89 5.15
C GLY A 111 -5.09 -18.20 6.25
N VAL A 112 -6.37 -18.50 6.25
CA VAL A 112 -7.38 -17.97 7.15
C VAL A 112 -7.32 -18.73 8.47
N GLY A 113 -7.32 -18.00 9.58
CA GLY A 113 -7.39 -18.54 10.92
C GLY A 113 -8.83 -18.65 11.45
N LYS A 114 -8.98 -18.48 12.75
CA LYS A 114 -10.29 -18.50 13.44
C LYS A 114 -11.10 -17.23 13.10
N MET A 115 -12.40 -17.29 13.34
CA MET A 115 -13.24 -16.09 13.32
C MET A 115 -12.78 -15.11 14.42
N VAL A 116 -12.74 -13.83 14.10
CA VAL A 116 -12.45 -12.77 15.08
C VAL A 116 -13.59 -12.72 16.11
N ASP A 117 -13.25 -12.62 17.38
CA ASP A 117 -14.28 -12.51 18.40
C ASP A 117 -14.94 -11.12 18.42
N SER A 118 -16.19 -11.08 18.88
CA SER A 118 -16.97 -9.85 18.88
C SER A 118 -16.45 -8.77 19.84
N GLY A 119 -15.67 -9.15 20.86
CA GLY A 119 -15.03 -8.21 21.80
C GLY A 119 -13.92 -7.43 21.10
N SER A 120 -13.07 -8.13 20.34
CA SER A 120 -12.01 -7.54 19.54
C SER A 120 -12.55 -6.56 18.47
N VAL A 121 -13.62 -6.94 17.76
CA VAL A 121 -14.27 -6.04 16.78
C VAL A 121 -14.83 -4.79 17.48
N LYS A 122 -15.48 -4.95 18.62
CA LYS A 122 -15.99 -3.81 19.42
C LYS A 122 -14.86 -2.92 19.92
N ALA A 123 -13.70 -3.48 20.26
CA ALA A 123 -12.54 -2.72 20.72
C ALA A 123 -11.98 -1.83 19.58
N ILE A 124 -11.87 -2.36 18.35
CA ILE A 124 -11.49 -1.55 17.19
C ILE A 124 -12.51 -0.44 16.94
N ASN A 125 -13.81 -0.77 16.92
CA ASN A 125 -14.85 0.24 16.68
C ASN A 125 -14.84 1.36 17.73
N LYS A 126 -14.53 1.07 19.00
CA LYS A 126 -14.34 2.11 20.02
C LYS A 126 -13.10 2.97 19.75
N ALA A 127 -12.02 2.36 19.30
CA ALA A 127 -10.81 3.10 18.93
C ALA A 127 -11.09 4.07 17.77
N ILE A 128 -11.79 3.62 16.75
CA ILE A 128 -12.23 4.44 15.61
C ILE A 128 -13.13 5.57 16.09
N GLN A 129 -14.16 5.27 16.90
CA GLN A 129 -15.08 6.26 17.44
C GLN A 129 -14.38 7.33 18.27
N GLU A 130 -13.32 7.00 19.01
CA GLU A 130 -12.56 7.99 19.75
C GLU A 130 -11.84 8.99 18.82
N TRP A 131 -11.17 8.51 17.78
CA TRP A 131 -10.57 9.36 16.77
C TRP A 131 -11.62 10.20 16.03
N ASP A 132 -12.71 9.59 15.57
CA ASP A 132 -13.82 10.23 14.87
C ASP A 132 -14.42 11.37 15.70
N SER A 133 -14.59 11.16 17.00
CA SER A 133 -15.18 12.15 17.91
C SER A 133 -14.25 13.32 18.25
N LYS A 134 -12.93 13.14 18.10
CA LYS A 134 -11.92 14.10 18.52
C LYS A 134 -11.27 14.89 17.39
N VAL A 135 -11.16 14.29 16.21
CA VAL A 135 -10.61 14.97 15.03
C VAL A 135 -11.74 15.62 14.26
N GLU A 136 -11.93 16.92 14.46
CA GLU A 136 -12.96 17.67 13.75
C GLU A 136 -12.78 17.55 12.24
N ARG A 137 -13.91 17.44 11.52
CA ARG A 137 -13.97 17.35 10.04
C ARG A 137 -13.45 16.05 9.43
N LEU A 138 -13.02 15.09 10.23
CA LEU A 138 -12.69 13.74 9.78
C LEU A 138 -13.81 12.81 10.23
N THR A 139 -14.29 11.97 9.32
CA THR A 139 -15.31 10.96 9.60
C THR A 139 -14.81 9.60 9.15
N PHE A 140 -15.11 8.57 9.93
CA PHE A 140 -14.82 7.18 9.57
C PHE A 140 -16.11 6.43 9.25
N THR A 141 -16.20 5.86 8.06
CA THR A 141 -17.36 5.10 7.61
C THR A 141 -17.01 3.63 7.35
N GLU A 142 -17.76 2.72 7.98
CA GLU A 142 -17.58 1.30 7.76
C GLU A 142 -18.09 0.88 6.38
N THR A 143 -17.28 0.13 5.63
CA THR A 143 -17.69 -0.45 4.35
C THR A 143 -17.60 -1.97 4.37
N SER A 144 -18.56 -2.65 3.72
CA SER A 144 -18.51 -4.09 3.48
C SER A 144 -17.55 -4.46 2.35
N GLU A 145 -17.27 -3.51 1.44
CA GLU A 145 -16.38 -3.70 0.30
C GLU A 145 -14.92 -3.50 0.72
N ARG A 146 -14.35 -4.55 1.26
CA ARG A 146 -13.03 -4.54 1.87
C ARG A 146 -11.92 -4.01 0.98
N ARG A 147 -11.99 -4.28 -0.34
CA ARG A 147 -10.97 -3.83 -1.29
C ARG A 147 -10.99 -2.31 -1.49
N ASP A 148 -12.14 -1.70 -1.29
CA ASP A 148 -12.37 -0.28 -1.52
C ASP A 148 -12.19 0.53 -0.23
N ALA A 149 -12.01 -0.13 0.93
CA ALA A 149 -11.72 0.55 2.18
C ALA A 149 -10.35 1.23 2.16
N ASP A 150 -10.29 2.46 2.64
CA ASP A 150 -9.04 3.22 2.81
C ASP A 150 -8.19 2.62 3.91
N ILE A 151 -8.81 2.15 4.99
CA ILE A 151 -8.16 1.50 6.13
C ILE A 151 -8.72 0.09 6.29
N GLU A 152 -7.87 -0.93 6.16
CA GLU A 152 -8.24 -2.31 6.39
C GLU A 152 -7.66 -2.84 7.69
N PHE A 153 -8.53 -3.26 8.62
CA PHE A 153 -8.11 -3.90 9.86
C PHE A 153 -8.06 -5.42 9.71
N TYR A 154 -6.97 -6.00 10.20
CA TYR A 154 -6.72 -7.43 10.22
C TYR A 154 -6.35 -7.89 11.61
N PHE A 155 -6.82 -9.07 11.98
CA PHE A 155 -6.32 -9.76 13.16
C PHE A 155 -5.31 -10.83 12.76
N ARG A 156 -4.22 -10.92 13.50
CA ARG A 156 -3.20 -11.95 13.34
C ARG A 156 -3.24 -12.91 14.52
N GLU A 157 -3.32 -14.22 14.24
CA GLU A 157 -3.12 -15.24 15.25
C GLU A 157 -1.65 -15.34 15.60
N GLY A 158 -1.42 -15.57 16.88
CA GLY A 158 -0.09 -15.82 17.40
C GLY A 158 0.48 -14.64 18.17
N ARG A 159 1.31 -15.03 19.13
CA ARG A 159 1.88 -14.13 20.13
C ARG A 159 3.21 -13.62 19.60
N THR A 160 3.14 -12.65 18.72
CA THR A 160 4.31 -12.01 18.12
C THR A 160 5.00 -11.06 19.11
N GLU A 161 6.17 -10.56 18.74
CA GLU A 161 6.86 -9.53 19.52
C GLU A 161 6.17 -8.16 19.40
N ARG A 162 5.31 -7.98 18.39
CA ARG A 162 4.60 -6.72 18.09
C ARG A 162 3.12 -6.87 18.38
N ALA A 163 2.56 -5.92 19.11
CA ALA A 163 1.14 -5.87 19.45
C ALA A 163 0.28 -5.46 18.26
N GLY A 164 0.77 -4.53 17.45
CA GLY A 164 0.16 -4.05 16.22
C GLY A 164 1.20 -3.66 15.20
N VAL A 165 0.78 -3.48 13.95
CA VAL A 165 1.59 -2.96 12.85
C VAL A 165 0.69 -2.26 11.87
N THR A 166 1.01 -1.02 11.53
CA THR A 166 0.38 -0.27 10.45
C THR A 166 1.30 -0.18 9.26
N LYS A 167 0.76 -0.44 8.07
CA LYS A 167 1.47 -0.32 6.81
C LYS A 167 0.73 0.60 5.86
N ASN A 168 1.31 1.77 5.61
CA ASN A 168 0.78 2.75 4.67
C ASN A 168 1.30 2.49 3.26
N TYR A 169 0.44 2.66 2.28
CA TYR A 169 0.75 2.62 0.85
C TYR A 169 0.63 4.02 0.28
N TYR A 170 1.54 4.34 -0.62
CA TYR A 170 1.71 5.71 -1.08
C TYR A 170 1.55 5.80 -2.60
N ASP A 171 1.03 6.92 -3.07
CA ASP A 171 1.09 7.28 -4.47
C ASP A 171 2.53 7.72 -4.88
N TYR A 172 2.68 8.10 -6.15
CA TYR A 172 3.98 8.57 -6.68
C TYR A 172 4.42 9.92 -6.10
N ASN A 173 3.53 10.68 -5.46
CA ASN A 173 3.83 11.93 -4.76
C ASN A 173 4.16 11.73 -3.28
N GLY A 174 4.03 10.51 -2.77
CA GLY A 174 4.26 10.15 -1.38
C GLY A 174 3.07 10.37 -0.45
N PHE A 175 1.85 10.53 -0.99
CA PHE A 175 0.63 10.58 -0.19
C PHE A 175 0.08 9.19 0.08
N ILE A 176 -0.45 8.98 1.27
CA ILE A 176 -1.12 7.74 1.65
C ILE A 176 -2.36 7.57 0.77
N THR A 177 -2.50 6.40 0.16
CA THR A 177 -3.68 6.00 -0.62
C THR A 177 -4.42 4.84 0.03
N LYS A 178 -3.76 4.10 0.92
CA LYS A 178 -4.35 2.98 1.64
C LYS A 178 -3.53 2.64 2.87
N SER A 179 -4.19 2.19 3.93
CA SER A 179 -3.54 1.72 5.15
C SER A 179 -4.02 0.32 5.54
N TYR A 180 -3.09 -0.53 5.94
CA TYR A 180 -3.38 -1.85 6.51
C TYR A 180 -2.97 -1.85 7.97
N VAL A 181 -3.93 -2.04 8.85
CA VAL A 181 -3.74 -2.09 10.29
C VAL A 181 -3.86 -3.54 10.75
N MET A 182 -2.78 -4.11 11.24
CA MET A 182 -2.74 -5.48 11.74
C MET A 182 -2.65 -5.47 13.28
N ILE A 183 -3.60 -6.11 13.94
CA ILE A 183 -3.64 -6.26 15.38
C ILE A 183 -3.36 -7.73 15.72
N SER A 184 -2.40 -7.99 16.61
CA SER A 184 -2.15 -9.33 17.14
C SER A 184 -3.18 -9.68 18.22
N ASP A 185 -3.53 -10.97 18.35
CA ASP A 185 -4.40 -11.45 19.45
C ASP A 185 -3.65 -11.61 20.78
N GLY A 186 -2.36 -11.31 20.79
CA GLY A 186 -1.49 -11.36 21.96
C GLY A 186 -0.03 -11.07 21.61
N ALA A 187 0.79 -10.87 22.63
CA ALA A 187 2.24 -10.73 22.51
C ALA A 187 2.96 -11.46 23.65
N PHE A 188 4.23 -11.83 23.40
CA PHE A 188 5.12 -12.44 24.39
C PHE A 188 4.50 -13.65 25.15
N GLY A 189 3.61 -14.39 24.51
CA GLY A 189 2.97 -15.55 25.12
C GLY A 189 1.65 -15.26 25.83
N PHE A 190 1.16 -14.03 25.90
CA PHE A 190 -0.08 -13.62 26.56
C PHE A 190 -1.10 -13.11 25.53
N GLY A 191 -2.38 -13.47 25.72
CA GLY A 191 -3.49 -12.89 24.98
C GLY A 191 -3.81 -11.48 25.45
N PHE A 192 -4.25 -10.62 24.55
CA PHE A 192 -4.70 -9.28 24.88
C PHE A 192 -6.17 -9.26 25.33
N SER A 193 -6.47 -8.41 26.31
CA SER A 193 -7.84 -8.06 26.66
C SER A 193 -8.44 -7.06 25.65
N ASP A 194 -9.76 -6.94 25.62
CA ASP A 194 -10.45 -5.97 24.74
C ASP A 194 -9.93 -4.53 24.96
N SER A 195 -9.62 -4.13 26.21
CA SER A 195 -9.06 -2.81 26.48
C SER A 195 -7.64 -2.62 25.94
N GLN A 196 -6.84 -3.67 25.91
CA GLN A 196 -5.51 -3.63 25.28
C GLN A 196 -5.63 -3.58 23.76
N ILE A 197 -6.55 -4.36 23.18
CA ILE A 197 -6.85 -4.30 21.73
C ILE A 197 -7.35 -2.90 21.36
N GLU A 198 -8.22 -2.28 22.14
CA GLU A 198 -8.67 -0.91 21.92
C GLU A 198 -7.51 0.08 21.95
N GLN A 199 -6.61 0.01 22.93
CA GLN A 199 -5.45 0.87 23.02
C GLN A 199 -4.48 0.68 21.84
N ILE A 200 -4.17 -0.57 21.49
CA ILE A 200 -3.34 -0.90 20.33
C ILE A 200 -3.98 -0.34 19.05
N SER A 201 -5.28 -0.55 18.88
CA SER A 201 -6.00 -0.05 17.72
C SER A 201 -5.95 1.47 17.59
N LYS A 202 -6.10 2.21 18.71
CA LYS A 202 -5.94 3.68 18.71
C LYS A 202 -4.54 4.11 18.27
N HIS A 203 -3.51 3.43 18.76
CA HIS A 203 -2.11 3.67 18.37
C HIS A 203 -1.91 3.43 16.86
N GLU A 204 -2.35 2.28 16.38
CA GLU A 204 -2.20 1.93 14.96
C GLU A 204 -3.01 2.85 14.04
N ILE A 205 -4.19 3.30 14.47
CA ILE A 205 -4.95 4.32 13.72
C ILE A 205 -4.16 5.64 13.67
N GLY A 206 -3.45 6.02 14.71
CA GLY A 206 -2.54 7.16 14.68
C GLY A 206 -1.52 7.06 13.56
N HIS A 207 -0.89 5.90 13.39
CA HIS A 207 0.01 5.64 12.25
C HIS A 207 -0.72 5.69 10.91
N ALA A 208 -1.93 5.13 10.84
CA ALA A 208 -2.76 5.22 9.63
C ALA A 208 -3.11 6.67 9.28
N LEU A 209 -3.22 7.56 10.28
CA LEU A 209 -3.47 9.00 10.09
C LEU A 209 -2.20 9.82 9.81
N GLY A 210 -1.04 9.17 9.69
CA GLY A 210 0.22 9.81 9.33
C GLY A 210 1.12 10.18 10.50
N LEU A 211 0.85 9.68 11.71
CA LEU A 211 1.70 9.92 12.87
C LEU A 211 2.86 8.90 12.92
N GLY A 212 4.01 9.34 13.35
CA GLY A 212 5.09 8.51 13.85
C GLY A 212 4.99 8.30 15.37
N HIS A 213 6.05 7.78 15.97
CA HIS A 213 6.08 7.61 17.42
C HIS A 213 6.26 8.92 18.18
N ALA A 214 6.01 8.88 19.48
CA ALA A 214 6.30 9.94 20.43
C ALA A 214 7.47 9.54 21.32
N ASN A 215 8.25 10.54 21.78
CA ASN A 215 9.37 10.33 22.69
C ASN A 215 9.01 10.42 24.18
N PHE A 216 7.73 10.51 24.49
CA PHE A 216 7.22 10.63 25.86
C PHE A 216 6.03 9.67 26.07
N ASP A 217 5.51 9.60 27.29
CA ASP A 217 4.40 8.74 27.66
C ASP A 217 3.07 9.28 27.07
N SER A 218 2.73 8.82 25.90
CA SER A 218 1.54 9.20 25.13
C SER A 218 0.94 7.99 24.41
N LEU A 219 -0.19 8.18 23.73
CA LEU A 219 -0.78 7.14 22.89
C LEU A 219 0.20 6.64 21.82
N MET A 220 0.97 7.56 21.23
CA MET A 220 1.95 7.24 20.17
C MET A 220 3.32 6.81 20.69
N ALA A 221 3.48 6.54 22.01
CA ALA A 221 4.72 5.95 22.51
C ALA A 221 4.98 4.58 21.89
N ALA A 222 6.23 4.31 21.49
CA ALA A 222 6.61 3.06 20.81
C ALA A 222 6.34 1.77 21.63
N GLN A 223 6.11 1.89 22.96
CA GLN A 223 5.78 0.80 23.85
C GLN A 223 4.36 0.93 24.38
N VAL A 224 3.48 0.02 24.02
CA VAL A 224 2.05 -0.02 24.44
C VAL A 224 1.85 0.04 25.95
N ASN A 225 2.82 -0.43 26.74
CA ASN A 225 2.74 -0.43 28.22
C ASN A 225 2.92 0.97 28.85
N ARG A 226 3.30 1.97 28.07
CA ARG A 226 3.58 3.32 28.55
C ARG A 226 2.60 4.36 28.02
N GLY A 227 1.77 4.01 27.04
CA GLY A 227 0.84 4.94 26.43
C GLY A 227 -0.34 5.30 27.33
N SER A 228 -0.87 6.50 27.19
CA SER A 228 -2.00 7.03 27.96
C SER A 228 -3.33 6.35 27.67
N GLY A 229 -3.41 5.47 26.70
CA GLY A 229 -4.64 4.78 26.29
C GLY A 229 -5.74 5.69 25.69
N THR A 230 -5.56 7.00 25.68
CA THR A 230 -6.50 7.99 25.15
C THR A 230 -5.85 8.89 24.13
N VAL A 231 -6.58 9.27 23.10
CA VAL A 231 -6.15 10.27 22.12
C VAL A 231 -6.13 11.63 22.80
N SER A 232 -4.97 12.29 22.88
CA SER A 232 -4.78 13.58 23.47
C SER A 232 -4.80 14.72 22.44
N ASP A 233 -4.87 15.96 22.94
CA ASP A 233 -4.80 17.15 22.07
C ASP A 233 -3.48 17.18 21.28
N CYS A 234 -2.42 16.54 21.78
CA CYS A 234 -1.15 16.49 21.07
C CYS A 234 -1.23 15.61 19.82
N GLU A 235 -1.77 14.41 19.94
CA GLU A 235 -1.98 13.54 18.78
C GLU A 235 -2.98 14.15 17.78
N ILE A 236 -4.02 14.84 18.27
CA ILE A 236 -4.99 15.54 17.40
C ILE A 236 -4.27 16.64 16.59
N ASN A 237 -3.45 17.45 17.25
CA ASN A 237 -2.66 18.49 16.57
C ASN A 237 -1.67 17.89 15.58
N ALA A 238 -1.10 16.72 15.89
CA ALA A 238 -0.21 16.03 14.98
C ALA A 238 -0.96 15.49 13.73
N VAL A 239 -2.20 15.00 13.87
CA VAL A 239 -3.05 14.63 12.73
C VAL A 239 -3.39 15.83 11.86
N TYR A 240 -3.72 16.99 12.48
CA TYR A 240 -3.94 18.23 11.73
C TYR A 240 -2.68 18.66 10.98
N ARG A 241 -1.53 18.50 11.58
CA ARG A 241 -0.25 18.83 10.95
C ARG A 241 0.09 17.87 9.81
N ALA A 242 -0.13 16.57 9.99
CA ALA A 242 0.06 15.55 8.97
C ALA A 242 -0.77 15.84 7.72
N ASN A 243 -2.02 16.26 7.91
CA ASN A 243 -3.01 16.45 6.85
C ASN A 243 -3.39 17.92 6.68
N GLU A 244 -2.45 18.85 6.95
CA GLU A 244 -2.66 20.33 6.92
C GLU A 244 -3.26 20.79 5.59
N TRP A 245 -2.84 20.20 4.44
CA TRP A 245 -3.35 20.50 3.12
C TRP A 245 -4.87 20.36 3.02
N TRP A 246 -5.46 19.44 3.77
CA TRP A 246 -6.89 19.22 3.79
C TRP A 246 -7.59 20.11 4.86
N PHE A 247 -7.03 20.21 6.06
CA PHE A 247 -7.63 20.98 7.15
C PHE A 247 -7.54 22.49 6.93
N GLU A 248 -6.47 23.00 6.34
CA GLU A 248 -6.24 24.42 6.07
C GLU A 248 -6.68 24.84 4.65
N ARG A 249 -7.45 24.03 3.93
CA ARG A 249 -7.83 24.25 2.52
C ARG A 249 -7.70 25.71 2.09
N PRO A 250 -6.71 26.09 1.28
CA PRO A 250 -6.78 27.33 0.54
C PRO A 250 -7.94 27.23 -0.45
N THR A 251 -8.67 28.32 -0.66
CA THR A 251 -9.78 28.40 -1.61
C THR A 251 -9.39 28.14 -3.06
N ASP A 252 -8.09 28.00 -3.36
CA ASP A 252 -7.55 27.66 -4.68
C ASP A 252 -7.05 26.20 -4.70
N THR A 253 -7.89 25.30 -5.22
CA THR A 253 -7.64 23.85 -5.35
C THR A 253 -6.40 23.49 -6.20
N ARG A 254 -5.77 24.44 -6.87
CA ARG A 254 -4.58 24.21 -7.71
C ARG A 254 -3.28 24.10 -6.91
N ILE A 255 -3.28 24.43 -5.63
CA ILE A 255 -2.09 24.38 -4.77
C ILE A 255 -1.92 23.01 -4.07
N LEU A 256 -2.93 22.16 -4.13
CA LEU A 256 -2.99 20.86 -3.43
C LEU A 256 -1.90 19.84 -3.83
N TYR A 257 -1.30 19.98 -5.00
CA TYR A 257 -0.36 18.99 -5.54
C TYR A 257 1.13 19.33 -5.34
N ILE A 258 1.48 20.36 -4.60
CA ILE A 258 2.88 20.87 -4.55
C ILE A 258 3.58 20.58 -3.21
N ARG A 259 2.87 20.26 -2.14
CA ARG A 259 3.51 19.92 -0.87
C ARG A 259 3.70 18.41 -0.76
N HIS A 260 4.93 17.95 -0.94
CA HIS A 260 5.33 16.64 -0.50
C HIS A 260 5.13 16.53 1.01
N PRO A 261 4.59 15.42 1.54
CA PRO A 261 4.60 15.17 2.97
C PRO A 261 6.05 15.21 3.46
N THR A 262 6.38 16.21 4.26
CA THR A 262 7.70 16.32 4.87
C THR A 262 7.62 15.70 6.25
N THR A 263 8.60 14.88 6.61
CA THR A 263 8.75 14.41 8.00
C THR A 263 8.87 15.62 8.89
N GLU A 264 7.92 15.78 9.79
CA GLU A 264 7.86 16.88 10.73
C GLU A 264 7.55 16.33 12.13
N HIS A 265 7.50 17.21 13.08
CA HIS A 265 7.11 16.89 14.44
C HIS A 265 6.17 17.94 15.00
N VAL A 266 5.40 17.56 16.01
CA VAL A 266 4.59 18.46 16.81
C VAL A 266 5.11 18.45 18.23
N GLU A 267 5.41 19.62 18.77
CA GLU A 267 5.82 19.79 20.16
C GLU A 267 4.59 19.85 21.07
N CYS A 268 4.56 18.97 22.06
CA CYS A 268 3.46 18.80 23.00
C CYS A 268 3.76 19.58 24.30
N LYS A 269 2.77 20.31 24.79
CA LYS A 269 2.89 21.11 26.01
C LYS A 269 2.48 20.33 27.24
#